data_aa5c21a7139b1f8cf55eec754eacae7e
#
_entry.id   aa5c21a7139b1f8cf55eec754eacae7e
#
_cell.length_a   1.000
_cell.length_b   1.000
_cell.length_c   1.000
_cell.angle_alpha   90.00
_cell.angle_beta   90.00
_cell.angle_gamma   90.00
#
_symmetry.space_group_name_H-M   'P 1'
#
loop_
_entity.id
_entity.type
_entity.pdbx_description
1 polymer ?
#
loop_
_entity_poly.entity_id
_entity_poly.type
_entity_poly.pdbx_seq_one_letter_code
_entity_poly.pdbx_strand_id
1 'polypeptide(L)'
;MQIICLGDSITDCNHLFEDFPLGNGYVQILSEMFRNQTPSFSISANTVRRSSSAVQLTDKSTGAIHFRNCGIDGFTVTRVLENIRQHRISLHHSPVVTLLIGINDIGLIMNTDRMDSQKEQMIREFATHYNELLDLLTADARQVILMEPFIF
;
A
#
# COMPACT_ATOMS: atom_id res chain seq x y z
N MET A 1 10.51 -1.70 -8.70
CA MET A 1 9.86 -2.30 -7.51
C MET A 1 8.48 -1.70 -7.37
N GLN A 2 7.45 -2.49 -7.03
CA GLN A 2 6.09 -1.97 -6.80
C GLN A 2 5.76 -2.00 -5.31
N ILE A 3 5.09 -0.94 -4.82
CA ILE A 3 4.50 -0.84 -3.49
C ILE A 3 2.99 -0.71 -3.66
N ILE A 4 2.24 -1.62 -3.07
CA ILE A 4 0.77 -1.56 -3.04
C ILE A 4 0.33 -0.98 -1.71
N CYS A 5 -0.53 0.04 -1.73
CA CYS A 5 -1.13 0.65 -0.56
C CYS A 5 -2.59 0.22 -0.47
N LEU A 6 -2.90 -0.66 0.49
CA LEU A 6 -4.25 -1.14 0.77
C LEU A 6 -4.88 -0.35 1.92
N GLY A 7 -6.18 -0.08 1.84
CA GLY A 7 -6.87 0.59 2.93
C GLY A 7 -8.27 1.07 2.57
N ASP A 8 -8.75 1.98 3.38
CA ASP A 8 -10.04 2.65 3.27
C ASP A 8 -9.92 4.06 2.68
N SER A 9 -10.82 4.98 3.06
CA SER A 9 -10.84 6.37 2.61
C SER A 9 -9.55 7.15 2.90
N ILE A 10 -8.83 6.81 3.96
CA ILE A 10 -7.56 7.46 4.31
C ILE A 10 -6.48 7.12 3.27
N THR A 11 -6.53 5.91 2.72
CA THR A 11 -5.63 5.47 1.66
C THR A 11 -6.14 5.93 0.29
N ASP A 12 -7.45 5.85 0.05
CA ASP A 12 -8.10 6.27 -1.19
C ASP A 12 -7.76 7.73 -1.54
N CYS A 13 -8.12 8.67 -0.68
CA CYS A 13 -7.86 10.09 -0.89
C CYS A 13 -8.10 10.55 -2.34
N ASN A 14 -9.24 10.19 -2.91
CA ASN A 14 -9.65 10.54 -4.27
C ASN A 14 -8.84 9.86 -5.41
N HIS A 15 -8.13 8.74 -5.18
CA HIS A 15 -7.35 8.08 -6.23
C HIS A 15 -8.20 7.51 -7.37
N LEU A 16 -9.50 7.31 -7.15
CA LEU A 16 -10.44 6.83 -8.17
C LEU A 16 -10.78 7.88 -9.24
N PHE A 17 -10.38 9.14 -9.03
CA PHE A 17 -10.50 10.17 -10.05
C PHE A 17 -9.29 10.16 -10.97
N GLU A 18 -9.52 10.27 -12.29
CA GLU A 18 -8.46 10.14 -13.32
C GLU A 18 -7.28 11.10 -13.10
N ASP A 19 -7.55 12.30 -12.58
CA ASP A 19 -6.52 13.31 -12.32
C ASP A 19 -5.63 12.98 -11.12
N PHE A 20 -6.00 12.01 -10.28
CA PHE A 20 -5.31 11.68 -9.04
C PHE A 20 -5.07 10.18 -8.85
N PRO A 21 -4.33 9.51 -9.73
CA PRO A 21 -4.20 8.04 -9.70
C PRO A 21 -3.56 7.48 -8.42
N LEU A 22 -2.88 8.32 -7.62
CA LEU A 22 -2.38 7.98 -6.29
C LEU A 22 -3.19 8.62 -5.17
N GLY A 23 -4.24 9.36 -5.49
CA GLY A 23 -4.95 10.22 -4.56
C GLY A 23 -4.17 11.49 -4.22
N ASN A 24 -4.72 12.29 -3.31
CA ASN A 24 -4.08 13.52 -2.79
C ASN A 24 -3.66 13.37 -1.32
N GLY A 25 -3.48 12.13 -0.86
CA GLY A 25 -3.11 11.78 0.50
C GLY A 25 -1.67 11.25 0.64
N TYR A 26 -1.46 10.42 1.66
CA TYR A 26 -0.12 9.94 2.03
C TYR A 26 0.55 9.11 0.91
N VAL A 27 -0.21 8.40 0.07
CA VAL A 27 0.35 7.58 -1.02
C VAL A 27 1.05 8.46 -2.05
N GLN A 28 0.44 9.59 -2.42
CA GLN A 28 1.04 10.58 -3.31
C GLN A 28 2.32 11.18 -2.69
N ILE A 29 2.24 11.58 -1.42
CA ILE A 29 3.37 12.17 -0.69
C ILE A 29 4.56 11.19 -0.65
N LEU A 30 4.31 9.92 -0.31
CA LEU A 30 5.35 8.89 -0.30
C LEU A 30 5.97 8.72 -1.69
N SER A 31 5.15 8.64 -2.74
CA SER A 31 5.63 8.51 -4.11
C SER A 31 6.58 9.67 -4.51
N GLU A 32 6.24 10.89 -4.12
CA GLU A 32 7.07 12.07 -4.38
C GLU A 32 8.38 12.05 -3.58
N MET A 33 8.31 11.66 -2.31
CA MET A 33 9.51 11.53 -1.45
C MET A 33 10.50 10.52 -2.03
N PHE A 34 10.02 9.35 -2.45
CA PHE A 34 10.87 8.32 -3.06
C PHE A 34 11.43 8.75 -4.42
N ARG A 35 10.65 9.47 -5.24
CA ARG A 35 11.12 10.02 -6.51
C ARG A 35 12.26 11.03 -6.32
N ASN A 36 12.15 11.87 -5.30
CA ASN A 36 13.12 12.91 -5.01
C ASN A 36 14.39 12.36 -4.33
N GLN A 37 14.35 11.16 -3.77
CA GLN A 37 15.51 10.50 -3.15
C GLN A 37 16.33 9.65 -4.14
N THR A 38 15.80 9.35 -5.32
CA THR A 38 16.61 8.73 -6.38
C THR A 38 17.48 9.84 -6.99
N PRO A 39 18.82 9.79 -6.79
CA PRO A 39 19.68 10.77 -7.41
C PRO A 39 19.54 10.63 -8.92
N SER A 40 19.03 11.67 -9.58
CA SER A 40 19.14 11.84 -11.02
C SER A 40 20.61 12.04 -11.33
N PHE A 41 21.31 10.95 -11.63
CA PHE A 41 22.66 10.99 -12.14
C PHE A 41 22.57 11.49 -13.58
N SER A 42 22.46 12.79 -13.76
CA SER A 42 22.69 13.43 -15.04
C SER A 42 24.18 13.35 -15.33
N ILE A 43 24.57 12.33 -16.11
CA ILE A 43 25.91 12.32 -16.72
C ILE A 43 25.93 13.46 -17.71
N SER A 44 26.50 14.56 -17.29
CA SER A 44 26.91 15.63 -18.21
C SER A 44 28.00 15.03 -19.11
N ALA A 45 27.63 14.69 -20.33
CA ALA A 45 28.56 14.23 -21.35
C ALA A 45 29.41 15.43 -21.80
N ASN A 46 30.48 15.71 -21.06
CA ASN A 46 31.60 16.50 -21.55
C ASN A 46 32.88 16.05 -20.83
N THR A 47 33.62 15.20 -21.44
CA THR A 47 35.05 15.32 -21.72
C THR A 47 35.61 13.97 -22.18
N VAL A 48 36.17 14.06 -23.36
CA VAL A 48 36.85 13.07 -24.17
C VAL A 48 38.19 12.66 -23.55
N ARG A 49 38.55 11.37 -23.72
CA ARG A 49 39.85 10.74 -23.98
C ARG A 49 40.60 10.03 -22.88
N ARG A 50 40.76 8.73 -23.22
CA ARG A 50 41.89 7.80 -23.07
C ARG A 50 42.18 7.24 -21.70
N SER A 51 41.90 5.99 -21.48
CA SER A 51 42.75 4.82 -21.78
C SER A 51 42.14 3.55 -21.15
N SER A 52 42.36 2.47 -21.85
CA SER A 52 42.03 1.08 -21.61
C SER A 52 42.13 0.62 -20.15
N SER A 53 40.98 0.26 -19.58
CA SER A 53 40.76 -0.88 -18.69
C SER A 53 39.23 -1.02 -18.56
N ALA A 54 38.70 -2.09 -19.10
CA ALA A 54 37.29 -2.41 -19.00
C ALA A 54 36.94 -2.79 -17.57
N VAL A 55 36.53 -1.82 -16.77
CA VAL A 55 35.75 -2.07 -15.58
C VAL A 55 34.31 -2.25 -16.05
N GLN A 56 33.86 -3.50 -16.09
CA GLN A 56 32.44 -3.80 -16.22
C GLN A 56 31.74 -3.26 -14.97
N LEU A 57 31.25 -2.04 -15.05
CA LEU A 57 30.23 -1.54 -14.14
C LEU A 57 28.98 -2.36 -14.44
N THR A 58 28.74 -3.37 -13.63
CA THR A 58 27.44 -4.03 -13.58
C THR A 58 26.43 -2.95 -13.23
N ASP A 59 25.65 -2.58 -14.22
CA ASP A 59 24.51 -1.67 -14.11
C ASP A 59 23.54 -2.26 -13.08
N LYS A 60 23.69 -1.86 -11.83
CA LYS A 60 22.62 -2.01 -10.86
C LYS A 60 21.57 -0.98 -11.25
N SER A 61 20.69 -1.37 -12.17
CA SER A 61 19.46 -0.64 -12.42
C SER A 61 18.72 -0.57 -11.09
N THR A 62 18.83 0.54 -10.40
CA THR A 62 17.94 0.89 -9.29
C THR A 62 16.56 1.05 -9.92
N GLY A 63 15.86 -0.08 -10.06
CA GLY A 63 14.55 -0.12 -10.68
C GLY A 63 13.64 0.88 -9.98
N ALA A 64 13.01 1.77 -10.76
CA ALA A 64 12.11 2.80 -10.26
C ALA A 64 11.08 2.18 -9.30
N ILE A 65 10.81 2.89 -8.20
CA ILE A 65 9.76 2.50 -7.24
C ILE A 65 8.44 3.07 -7.77
N HIS A 66 7.46 2.19 -7.93
CA HIS A 66 6.11 2.54 -8.37
C HIS A 66 5.13 2.28 -7.25
N PHE A 67 4.32 3.27 -6.94
CA PHE A 67 3.23 3.15 -5.98
C PHE A 67 1.93 2.83 -6.71
N ARG A 68 1.10 2.00 -6.08
CA ARG A 68 -0.28 1.72 -6.50
C ARG A 68 -1.20 1.94 -5.32
N ASN A 69 -2.11 2.88 -5.45
CA ASN A 69 -3.17 3.10 -4.47
C ASN A 69 -4.30 2.08 -4.74
N CYS A 70 -4.67 1.34 -3.72
CA CYS A 70 -5.78 0.38 -3.71
C CYS A 70 -6.70 0.64 -2.50
N GLY A 71 -6.71 1.85 -1.96
CA GLY A 71 -7.66 2.30 -0.96
C GLY A 71 -9.05 2.47 -1.60
N ILE A 72 -10.09 2.22 -0.84
CA ILE A 72 -11.47 2.44 -1.28
C ILE A 72 -12.27 3.01 -0.12
N ASP A 73 -12.95 4.10 -0.36
CA ASP A 73 -13.78 4.76 0.65
C ASP A 73 -14.79 3.79 1.29
N GLY A 74 -14.94 3.88 2.62
CA GLY A 74 -15.85 3.06 3.40
C GLY A 74 -15.47 1.58 3.53
N PHE A 75 -14.29 1.16 3.05
CA PHE A 75 -13.90 -0.24 3.16
C PHE A 75 -13.63 -0.64 4.60
N THR A 76 -14.07 -1.87 4.92
CA THR A 76 -13.76 -2.63 6.12
C THR A 76 -12.73 -3.72 5.81
N VAL A 77 -12.18 -4.34 6.84
CA VAL A 77 -11.28 -5.48 6.69
C VAL A 77 -11.90 -6.58 5.83
N THR A 78 -13.17 -6.92 6.08
CA THR A 78 -13.94 -7.90 5.30
C THR A 78 -14.00 -7.54 3.82
N ARG A 79 -14.23 -6.25 3.49
CA ARG A 79 -14.30 -5.79 2.11
C ARG A 79 -12.97 -5.89 1.38
N VAL A 80 -11.87 -5.55 2.04
CA VAL A 80 -10.52 -5.72 1.47
C VAL A 80 -10.24 -7.20 1.20
N LEU A 81 -10.50 -8.07 2.20
CA LEU A 81 -10.31 -9.51 2.10
C LEU A 81 -11.09 -10.12 0.92
N GLU A 82 -12.38 -9.77 0.79
CA GLU A 82 -13.24 -10.22 -0.31
C GLU A 82 -12.70 -9.77 -1.68
N ASN A 83 -12.24 -8.52 -1.80
CA ASN A 83 -11.72 -8.00 -3.07
C ASN A 83 -10.41 -8.69 -3.49
N ILE A 84 -9.55 -9.06 -2.55
CA ILE A 84 -8.36 -9.86 -2.84
C ILE A 84 -8.77 -11.27 -3.28
N ARG A 85 -9.67 -11.93 -2.55
CA ARG A 85 -10.17 -13.28 -2.89
C ARG A 85 -10.85 -13.34 -4.25
N GLN A 86 -11.54 -12.29 -4.63
CA GLN A 86 -12.21 -12.16 -5.93
C GLN A 86 -11.27 -11.66 -7.03
N HIS A 87 -9.97 -11.55 -6.78
CA HIS A 87 -8.97 -11.05 -7.70
C HIS A 87 -9.24 -9.64 -8.26
N ARG A 88 -10.05 -8.84 -7.57
CA ARG A 88 -10.28 -7.43 -7.92
C ARG A 88 -9.08 -6.57 -7.54
N ILE A 89 -8.39 -6.94 -6.45
CA ILE A 89 -7.09 -6.40 -6.07
C ILE A 89 -6.08 -7.51 -6.27
N SER A 90 -5.15 -7.31 -7.19
CA SER A 90 -4.06 -8.23 -7.45
C SER A 90 -2.81 -7.80 -6.68
N LEU A 91 -2.22 -8.73 -5.94
CA LEU A 91 -0.97 -8.55 -5.20
C LEU A 91 0.25 -9.08 -5.96
N HIS A 92 0.03 -9.70 -7.14
CA HIS A 92 1.09 -10.38 -7.89
C HIS A 92 2.31 -9.50 -8.10
N HIS A 93 3.47 -10.06 -7.76
CA HIS A 93 4.79 -9.43 -7.92
C HIS A 93 5.03 -8.16 -7.11
N SER A 94 4.26 -7.92 -6.04
CA SER A 94 4.48 -6.76 -5.17
C SER A 94 5.37 -7.13 -4.01
N PRO A 95 6.63 -6.63 -3.97
CA PRO A 95 7.54 -6.93 -2.88
C PRO A 95 7.13 -6.29 -1.56
N VAL A 96 6.35 -5.21 -1.61
CA VAL A 96 5.92 -4.46 -0.42
C VAL A 96 4.44 -4.13 -0.51
N VAL A 97 3.71 -4.40 0.57
CA VAL A 97 2.32 -4.01 0.75
C VAL A 97 2.20 -3.19 2.03
N THR A 98 1.56 -2.03 1.97
CA THR A 98 1.14 -1.29 3.18
C THR A 98 -0.34 -1.54 3.42
N LEU A 99 -0.73 -1.70 4.68
CA LEU A 99 -2.12 -1.91 5.08
C LEU A 99 -2.52 -0.89 6.14
N LEU A 100 -3.47 -0.02 5.81
CA LEU A 100 -4.10 0.93 6.72
C LEU A 100 -5.61 0.73 6.66
N ILE A 101 -6.14 -0.08 7.58
CA ILE A 101 -7.54 -0.50 7.58
C ILE A 101 -8.04 -0.71 9.02
N GLY A 102 -9.34 -0.59 9.26
CA GLY A 102 -9.98 -0.93 10.51
C GLY A 102 -10.78 0.20 11.14
N ILE A 103 -10.57 1.45 10.73
CA ILE A 103 -11.31 2.58 11.30
C ILE A 103 -12.82 2.47 11.07
N ASN A 104 -13.23 1.98 9.88
CA ASN A 104 -14.65 1.77 9.57
C ASN A 104 -15.23 0.59 10.37
N ASP A 105 -14.46 -0.48 10.58
CA ASP A 105 -14.88 -1.61 11.43
C ASP A 105 -15.10 -1.14 12.87
N ILE A 106 -14.15 -0.39 13.44
CA ILE A 106 -14.27 0.20 14.77
C ILE A 106 -15.48 1.13 14.86
N GLY A 107 -15.66 1.99 13.86
CA GLY A 107 -16.81 2.89 13.78
C GLY A 107 -18.15 2.13 13.78
N LEU A 108 -18.27 1.03 13.03
CA LEU A 108 -19.45 0.18 13.02
C LEU A 108 -19.71 -0.49 14.37
N ILE A 109 -18.67 -0.95 15.07
CA ILE A 109 -18.78 -1.60 16.38
C ILE A 109 -19.18 -0.60 17.45
N MET A 110 -18.56 0.58 17.46
CA MET A 110 -18.77 1.58 18.50
C MET A 110 -20.12 2.33 18.37
N ASN A 111 -20.53 2.61 17.13
CA ASN A 111 -21.71 3.44 16.87
C ASN A 111 -22.98 2.62 16.62
N THR A 112 -23.00 1.33 16.97
CA THR A 112 -24.18 0.49 16.85
C THR A 112 -24.95 0.43 18.16
N ASP A 113 -26.30 0.39 18.07
CA ASP A 113 -27.22 0.16 19.20
C ASP A 113 -27.34 -1.32 19.60
N ARG A 114 -26.48 -2.18 19.08
CA ARG A 114 -26.49 -3.62 19.37
C ARG A 114 -26.06 -3.89 20.81
N MET A 115 -26.57 -5.01 21.35
CA MET A 115 -26.19 -5.49 22.68
C MET A 115 -24.69 -5.79 22.77
N ASP A 116 -24.10 -5.74 23.95
CA ASP A 116 -22.68 -5.96 24.18
C ASP A 116 -22.21 -7.33 23.66
N SER A 117 -23.02 -8.37 23.82
CA SER A 117 -22.72 -9.72 23.28
C SER A 117 -22.58 -9.73 21.74
N GLN A 118 -23.35 -8.89 21.06
CA GLN A 118 -23.28 -8.75 19.60
C GLN A 118 -22.04 -7.92 19.20
N LYS A 119 -21.69 -6.89 19.97
CA LYS A 119 -20.46 -6.14 19.77
C LYS A 119 -19.22 -7.02 19.96
N GLU A 120 -19.21 -7.85 21.01
CA GLU A 120 -18.14 -8.84 21.20
C GLU A 120 -18.01 -9.82 20.03
N GLN A 121 -19.13 -10.25 19.45
CA GLN A 121 -19.10 -11.07 18.25
C GLN A 121 -18.50 -10.33 17.06
N MET A 122 -18.88 -9.07 16.83
CA MET A 122 -18.30 -8.24 15.77
C MET A 122 -16.79 -8.07 15.93
N ILE A 123 -16.31 -7.90 17.17
CA ILE A 123 -14.85 -7.83 17.47
C ILE A 123 -14.16 -9.15 17.11
N ARG A 124 -14.75 -10.30 17.44
CA ARG A 124 -14.19 -11.62 17.09
C ARG A 124 -14.15 -11.82 15.57
N GLU A 125 -15.21 -11.43 14.86
CA GLU A 125 -15.28 -11.51 13.40
C GLU A 125 -14.24 -10.59 12.75
N PHE A 126 -14.10 -9.35 13.25
CA PHE A 126 -13.05 -8.45 12.82
C PHE A 126 -11.65 -9.07 12.98
N ALA A 127 -11.35 -9.60 14.17
CA ALA A 127 -10.06 -10.22 14.44
C ALA A 127 -9.79 -11.43 13.52
N THR A 128 -10.83 -12.24 13.26
CA THR A 128 -10.72 -13.40 12.35
C THR A 128 -10.40 -12.95 10.94
N HIS A 129 -11.16 -12.02 10.38
CA HIS A 129 -10.95 -11.53 9.02
C HIS A 129 -9.64 -10.75 8.88
N TYR A 130 -9.22 -10.04 9.92
CA TYR A 130 -7.94 -9.34 9.92
C TYR A 130 -6.77 -10.32 9.83
N ASN A 131 -6.80 -11.41 10.62
CA ASN A 131 -5.79 -12.46 10.56
C ASN A 131 -5.78 -13.16 9.19
N GLU A 132 -6.94 -13.51 8.65
CA GLU A 132 -7.03 -14.10 7.31
C GLU A 132 -6.48 -13.16 6.23
N LEU A 133 -6.72 -11.86 6.35
CA LEU A 133 -6.15 -10.85 5.45
C LEU A 133 -4.62 -10.84 5.56
N LEU A 134 -4.08 -10.84 6.79
CA LEU A 134 -2.63 -10.88 7.00
C LEU A 134 -1.99 -12.14 6.43
N ASP A 135 -2.63 -13.30 6.58
CA ASP A 135 -2.15 -14.57 6.03
C ASP A 135 -2.06 -14.50 4.50
N LEU A 136 -3.09 -13.96 3.84
CA LEU A 136 -3.06 -13.76 2.38
C LEU A 136 -1.97 -12.77 1.95
N LEU A 137 -1.83 -11.66 2.65
CA LEU A 137 -0.82 -10.65 2.31
C LEU A 137 0.60 -11.18 2.48
N THR A 138 0.86 -11.91 3.57
CA THR A 138 2.19 -12.47 3.86
C THR A 138 2.56 -13.64 2.96
N ALA A 139 1.58 -14.33 2.38
CA ALA A 139 1.82 -15.39 1.39
C ALA A 139 2.32 -14.83 0.05
N ASP A 140 1.85 -13.65 -0.35
CA ASP A 140 2.11 -13.08 -1.68
C ASP A 140 3.16 -11.94 -1.66
N ALA A 141 3.29 -11.20 -0.57
CA ALA A 141 4.20 -10.08 -0.43
C ALA A 141 5.48 -10.47 0.34
N ARG A 142 6.61 -9.95 -0.09
CA ARG A 142 7.88 -10.11 0.65
C ARG A 142 7.87 -9.37 1.99
N GLN A 143 7.17 -8.25 2.06
CA GLN A 143 7.05 -7.42 3.24
C GLN A 143 5.66 -6.81 3.33
N VAL A 144 5.05 -6.92 4.50
CA VAL A 144 3.80 -6.25 4.84
C VAL A 144 4.10 -5.21 5.92
N ILE A 145 3.69 -3.97 5.69
CA ILE A 145 3.82 -2.86 6.63
C ILE A 145 2.42 -2.53 7.15
N LEU A 146 2.19 -2.81 8.42
CA LEU A 146 0.95 -2.44 9.07
C LEU A 146 1.03 -0.99 9.54
N MET A 147 0.00 -0.24 9.21
CA MET A 147 -0.16 1.14 9.64
C MET A 147 -1.33 1.18 10.61
N GLU A 148 -1.13 1.81 11.75
CA GLU A 148 -2.16 1.94 12.76
C GLU A 148 -3.14 3.06 12.38
N PRO A 149 -4.46 2.77 12.31
CA PRO A 149 -5.45 3.81 12.13
C PRO A 149 -5.49 4.69 13.39
N PHE A 150 -5.38 5.99 13.21
CA PHE A 150 -5.50 6.92 14.34
C PHE A 150 -6.97 7.16 14.69
N ILE A 151 -7.26 7.15 15.98
CA ILE A 151 -8.58 7.46 16.53
C ILE A 151 -8.47 8.89 17.09
N PHE A 152 -9.41 9.74 16.68
CA PHE A 152 -9.55 11.10 17.19
C PHE A 152 -10.42 11.14 18.43
#